data_7ce0a9132e83d82d956ef61b3130a6c6
#
_entry.id   7ce0a9132e83d82d956ef61b3130a6c6
#
_cell.length_a   1.000
_cell.length_b   1.000
_cell.length_c   1.000
_cell.angle_alpha   90.00
_cell.angle_beta   90.00
_cell.angle_gamma   90.00
#
_symmetry.space_group_name_H-M   'P 1'
#
loop_
_entity.id
_entity.type
_entity.pdbx_description
1 polymer ?
#
loop_
_entity_poly.entity_id
_entity_poly.type
_entity_poly.pdbx_seq_one_letter_code
_entity_poly.pdbx_strand_id
1 'polypeptide(L)'
;NEKGIVALDLDQPIWFGRGQDGNAARLTTYLDENNIYAYTDDYVNNPLKHPYEYVADILKSRGLDKKVIATETDAYYFSAKCQQTIERCLPDATFKDGYNLVNWVKIIKSPTEIEFIRKAAVIVQNAMNVAYDMIDIGVRQCDVAAAVYHAQISGTKEYGGEYSAIAPLMPAGIRTSTPHLSWTDETYQDGDTVILELSGNYRHYHCPLARTMILGNASQKVRDLGATVSEGL
;
A
#
# COMPACT_ATOMS: atom_id res chain seq x y z
N ASN A 1 -5.81 6.27 -12.14
CA ASN A 1 -6.48 5.93 -10.88
C ASN A 1 -7.66 5.01 -11.17
N GLU A 2 -7.51 3.76 -10.84
CA GLU A 2 -8.53 2.73 -11.00
C GLU A 2 -9.63 2.90 -9.93
N LYS A 3 -10.83 2.49 -10.26
CA LYS A 3 -11.98 2.57 -9.37
C LYS A 3 -12.79 1.31 -9.50
N GLY A 4 -13.34 0.85 -8.39
CA GLY A 4 -14.25 -0.28 -8.33
C GLY A 4 -15.62 0.14 -7.82
N ILE A 5 -16.66 -0.46 -8.37
CA ILE A 5 -18.03 -0.33 -7.85
C ILE A 5 -18.55 -1.72 -7.53
N VAL A 6 -19.09 -1.86 -6.33
CA VAL A 6 -19.78 -3.05 -5.86
C VAL A 6 -21.26 -2.71 -5.64
N ALA A 7 -22.16 -3.53 -6.11
CA ALA A 7 -23.58 -3.39 -5.82
C ALA A 7 -24.17 -4.75 -5.43
N LEU A 8 -25.23 -4.74 -4.59
CA LEU A 8 -25.83 -5.96 -4.03
C LEU A 8 -26.47 -6.87 -5.07
N ASP A 9 -26.85 -6.32 -6.22
CA ASP A 9 -27.48 -6.99 -7.34
C ASP A 9 -26.51 -7.30 -8.50
N LEU A 10 -25.21 -7.14 -8.28
CA LEU A 10 -24.16 -7.48 -9.24
C LEU A 10 -23.39 -8.72 -8.81
N ASP A 11 -23.26 -9.69 -9.70
CA ASP A 11 -22.47 -10.92 -9.46
C ASP A 11 -20.96 -10.63 -9.38
N GLN A 12 -20.50 -9.55 -10.02
CA GLN A 12 -19.11 -9.13 -10.05
C GLN A 12 -19.02 -7.61 -9.87
N PRO A 13 -17.92 -7.11 -9.30
CA PRO A 13 -17.64 -5.68 -9.28
C PRO A 13 -17.52 -5.10 -10.69
N ILE A 14 -17.78 -3.80 -10.82
CA ILE A 14 -17.46 -3.04 -12.02
C ILE A 14 -16.13 -2.36 -11.81
N TRP A 15 -15.22 -2.47 -12.77
CA TRP A 15 -13.93 -1.82 -12.78
C TRP A 15 -13.94 -0.62 -13.73
N PHE A 16 -13.34 0.49 -13.30
CA PHE A 16 -13.14 1.68 -14.12
C PHE A 16 -11.69 2.13 -14.07
N GLY A 17 -11.13 2.42 -15.22
CA GLY A 17 -9.77 2.93 -15.31
C GLY A 17 -9.50 3.59 -16.66
N ARG A 18 -8.27 4.03 -16.86
CA ARG A 18 -7.81 4.57 -18.14
C ARG A 18 -7.70 3.47 -19.19
N GLY A 19 -7.82 3.83 -20.49
CA GLY A 19 -7.84 2.88 -21.60
C GLY A 19 -6.71 1.86 -21.58
N GLN A 20 -5.49 2.30 -21.35
CA GLN A 20 -4.34 1.39 -21.26
C GLN A 20 -4.34 0.49 -20.02
N ASP A 21 -4.91 0.95 -18.89
CA ASP A 21 -5.02 0.17 -17.67
C ASP A 21 -6.11 -0.91 -17.76
N GLY A 22 -7.07 -0.76 -18.67
CA GLY A 22 -8.07 -1.76 -18.98
C GLY A 22 -7.46 -3.10 -19.44
N ASN A 23 -6.32 -3.07 -20.15
CA ASN A 23 -5.61 -4.30 -20.52
C ASN A 23 -5.00 -4.99 -19.30
N ALA A 24 -4.50 -4.24 -18.33
CA ALA A 24 -4.02 -4.81 -17.08
C ALA A 24 -5.18 -5.46 -16.30
N ALA A 25 -6.34 -4.81 -16.20
CA ALA A 25 -7.52 -5.39 -15.57
C ALA A 25 -7.93 -6.73 -16.21
N ARG A 26 -7.92 -6.82 -17.54
CA ARG A 26 -8.22 -8.07 -18.28
C ARG A 26 -7.23 -9.19 -17.99
N LEU A 27 -5.97 -8.87 -17.80
CA LEU A 27 -4.91 -9.85 -17.59
C LEU A 27 -4.77 -10.29 -16.13
N THR A 28 -5.15 -9.44 -15.18
CA THR A 28 -4.81 -9.63 -13.76
C THR A 28 -6.03 -9.80 -12.86
N THR A 29 -7.26 -9.67 -13.38
CA THR A 29 -8.49 -9.88 -12.62
C THR A 29 -9.32 -11.04 -13.16
N TYR A 30 -10.31 -11.44 -12.37
CA TYR A 30 -11.31 -12.46 -12.75
C TYR A 30 -12.57 -11.85 -13.39
N LEU A 31 -12.58 -10.53 -13.65
CA LEU A 31 -13.75 -9.81 -14.12
C LEU A 31 -14.07 -10.14 -15.59
N ASP A 32 -15.35 -10.30 -15.87
CA ASP A 32 -15.82 -10.42 -17.24
C ASP A 32 -15.62 -9.11 -18.00
N GLU A 33 -15.38 -9.21 -19.31
CA GLU A 33 -15.16 -8.06 -20.19
C GLU A 33 -16.24 -6.98 -20.06
N ASN A 34 -17.50 -7.37 -19.85
CA ASN A 34 -18.65 -6.48 -19.67
C ASN A 34 -18.63 -5.68 -18.36
N ASN A 35 -17.73 -6.00 -17.44
CA ASN A 35 -17.56 -5.31 -16.18
C ASN A 35 -16.26 -4.48 -16.12
N ILE A 36 -15.53 -4.39 -17.24
CA ILE A 36 -14.30 -3.59 -17.36
C ILE A 36 -14.59 -2.38 -18.27
N TYR A 37 -14.65 -1.21 -17.67
CA TYR A 37 -14.93 0.06 -18.36
C TYR A 37 -13.69 0.93 -18.39
N ALA A 38 -13.15 1.12 -19.59
CA ALA A 38 -11.94 1.90 -19.81
C ALA A 38 -12.30 3.24 -20.49
N TYR A 39 -12.04 4.35 -19.79
CA TYR A 39 -12.23 5.68 -20.37
C TYR A 39 -11.04 6.11 -21.21
N THR A 40 -11.30 6.96 -22.19
CA THR A 40 -10.33 7.48 -23.13
C THR A 40 -9.43 8.58 -22.51
N ASP A 41 -8.30 8.87 -23.16
CA ASP A 41 -7.29 9.80 -22.64
C ASP A 41 -7.77 11.26 -22.56
N ASP A 42 -8.85 11.61 -23.24
CA ASP A 42 -9.45 12.94 -23.13
C ASP A 42 -10.06 13.25 -21.76
N TYR A 43 -10.19 12.27 -20.88
CA TYR A 43 -10.53 12.46 -19.47
C TYR A 43 -9.30 12.67 -18.55
N VAL A 44 -8.07 12.49 -19.08
CA VAL A 44 -6.85 12.53 -18.27
C VAL A 44 -6.26 13.95 -18.28
N ASN A 45 -6.06 14.52 -17.09
CA ASN A 45 -5.55 15.88 -16.90
C ASN A 45 -6.33 16.95 -17.70
N ASN A 46 -7.61 16.74 -17.92
CA ASN A 46 -8.45 17.65 -18.68
C ASN A 46 -9.26 18.54 -17.71
N PRO A 47 -9.15 19.88 -17.79
CA PRO A 47 -9.91 20.77 -16.91
C PRO A 47 -11.41 20.80 -17.19
N LEU A 48 -11.84 20.34 -18.39
CA LEU A 48 -13.23 20.38 -18.85
C LEU A 48 -13.95 19.04 -18.72
N LYS A 49 -13.20 17.94 -18.54
CA LYS A 49 -13.75 16.59 -18.41
C LYS A 49 -13.14 15.88 -17.20
N HIS A 50 -13.95 15.13 -16.48
CA HIS A 50 -13.50 14.38 -15.32
C HIS A 50 -13.87 12.89 -15.45
N PRO A 51 -13.00 11.93 -15.10
CA PRO A 51 -13.30 10.48 -15.21
C PRO A 51 -14.61 10.05 -14.52
N TYR A 52 -15.02 10.74 -13.46
CA TYR A 52 -16.29 10.47 -12.77
C TYR A 52 -17.54 10.86 -13.55
N GLU A 53 -17.43 11.65 -14.62
CA GLU A 53 -18.52 11.86 -15.57
C GLU A 53 -18.79 10.57 -16.35
N TYR A 54 -17.73 9.93 -16.83
CA TYR A 54 -17.83 8.62 -17.48
C TYR A 54 -18.39 7.54 -16.53
N VAL A 55 -17.92 7.52 -15.27
CA VAL A 55 -18.46 6.60 -14.23
C VAL A 55 -19.97 6.83 -14.05
N ALA A 56 -20.41 8.08 -13.96
CA ALA A 56 -21.82 8.42 -13.80
C ALA A 56 -22.67 7.96 -15.01
N ASP A 57 -22.16 8.07 -16.22
CA ASP A 57 -22.88 7.63 -17.43
C ASP A 57 -23.05 6.11 -17.45
N ILE A 58 -22.06 5.35 -17.01
CA ILE A 58 -22.17 3.90 -16.86
C ILE A 58 -23.16 3.54 -15.75
N LEU A 59 -23.14 4.23 -14.62
CA LEU A 59 -24.11 4.00 -13.55
C LEU A 59 -25.55 4.26 -14.02
N LYS A 60 -25.79 5.32 -14.81
CA LYS A 60 -27.09 5.58 -15.45
C LYS A 60 -27.50 4.43 -16.37
N SER A 61 -26.60 3.97 -17.24
CA SER A 61 -26.88 2.87 -18.17
C SER A 61 -27.22 1.55 -17.46
N ARG A 62 -26.76 1.40 -16.21
CA ARG A 62 -27.04 0.25 -15.35
C ARG A 62 -28.24 0.45 -14.41
N GLY A 63 -28.94 1.59 -14.46
CA GLY A 63 -30.08 1.89 -13.59
C GLY A 63 -29.72 2.13 -12.13
N LEU A 64 -28.46 2.52 -11.86
CA LEU A 64 -27.95 2.78 -10.51
C LEU A 64 -27.97 4.28 -10.13
N ASP A 65 -28.40 5.13 -11.04
CA ASP A 65 -28.40 6.59 -10.93
C ASP A 65 -29.37 7.19 -9.90
N LYS A 66 -30.33 6.37 -9.41
CA LYS A 66 -31.33 6.75 -8.40
C LYS A 66 -31.19 5.96 -7.10
N LYS A 67 -30.09 5.28 -6.94
CA LYS A 67 -29.83 4.42 -5.78
C LYS A 67 -29.13 5.19 -4.66
N VAL A 68 -29.01 4.55 -3.51
CA VAL A 68 -28.10 5.00 -2.45
C VAL A 68 -26.69 4.56 -2.82
N ILE A 69 -25.79 5.53 -3.00
CA ILE A 69 -24.41 5.33 -3.39
C ILE A 69 -23.52 5.68 -2.19
N ALA A 70 -22.76 4.72 -1.71
CA ALA A 70 -21.74 4.95 -0.69
C ALA A 70 -20.40 5.22 -1.38
N THR A 71 -19.72 6.30 -0.98
CA THR A 71 -18.40 6.68 -1.47
C THR A 71 -17.39 6.65 -0.33
N GLU A 72 -16.20 6.11 -0.56
CA GLU A 72 -15.13 6.09 0.44
C GLU A 72 -14.41 7.46 0.44
N THR A 73 -15.01 8.45 1.10
CA THR A 73 -14.57 9.86 1.07
C THR A 73 -13.20 10.08 1.73
N ASP A 74 -12.77 9.16 2.60
CA ASP A 74 -11.47 9.20 3.27
C ASP A 74 -10.36 8.42 2.52
N ALA A 75 -10.67 7.88 1.33
CA ALA A 75 -9.68 7.18 0.53
C ALA A 75 -8.70 8.15 -0.16
N TYR A 76 -7.40 7.85 -0.11
CA TYR A 76 -6.32 8.68 -0.63
C TYR A 76 -6.54 9.18 -2.07
N TYR A 77 -7.13 8.36 -2.92
CA TYR A 77 -7.32 8.66 -4.34
C TYR A 77 -8.72 9.15 -4.69
N PHE A 78 -9.60 9.26 -3.68
CA PHE A 78 -10.93 9.82 -3.87
C PHE A 78 -10.95 11.29 -3.45
N SER A 79 -10.67 12.18 -4.39
CA SER A 79 -10.58 13.62 -4.12
C SER A 79 -11.96 14.26 -3.97
N ALA A 80 -12.01 15.43 -3.34
CA ALA A 80 -13.24 16.25 -3.30
C ALA A 80 -13.83 16.50 -4.70
N LYS A 81 -12.97 16.63 -5.74
CA LYS A 81 -13.42 16.78 -7.12
C LYS A 81 -14.15 15.54 -7.65
N CYS A 82 -13.73 14.34 -7.24
CA CYS A 82 -14.43 13.11 -7.56
C CYS A 82 -15.86 13.12 -7.01
N GLN A 83 -16.00 13.44 -5.72
CA GLN A 83 -17.32 13.54 -5.05
C GLN A 83 -18.22 14.58 -5.71
N GLN A 84 -17.73 15.82 -5.86
CA GLN A 84 -18.49 16.90 -6.49
C GLN A 84 -18.93 16.56 -7.91
N THR A 85 -18.09 15.87 -8.67
CA THR A 85 -18.42 15.50 -10.05
C THR A 85 -19.50 14.44 -10.10
N ILE A 86 -19.40 13.38 -9.30
CA ILE A 86 -20.40 12.31 -9.35
C ILE A 86 -21.75 12.78 -8.81
N GLU A 87 -21.78 13.59 -7.75
CA GLU A 87 -23.00 14.19 -7.22
C GLU A 87 -23.70 15.08 -8.27
N ARG A 88 -22.95 15.94 -8.94
CA ARG A 88 -23.46 16.78 -10.02
C ARG A 88 -24.04 15.97 -11.18
N CYS A 89 -23.40 14.84 -11.51
CA CYS A 89 -23.82 13.99 -12.63
C CYS A 89 -24.99 13.04 -12.29
N LEU A 90 -25.20 12.75 -11.00
CA LEU A 90 -26.27 11.86 -10.51
C LEU A 90 -27.14 12.58 -9.48
N PRO A 91 -27.91 13.62 -9.88
CA PRO A 91 -28.66 14.47 -8.94
C PRO A 91 -29.80 13.73 -8.23
N ASP A 92 -30.28 12.63 -8.79
CA ASP A 92 -31.36 11.81 -8.21
C ASP A 92 -30.83 10.70 -7.27
N ALA A 93 -29.51 10.51 -7.17
CA ALA A 93 -28.91 9.57 -6.24
C ALA A 93 -28.82 10.14 -4.83
N THR A 94 -28.85 9.27 -3.83
CA THR A 94 -28.56 9.66 -2.46
C THR A 94 -27.13 9.21 -2.12
N PHE A 95 -26.24 10.17 -1.83
CA PHE A 95 -24.86 9.87 -1.45
C PHE A 95 -24.74 9.72 0.06
N LYS A 96 -23.93 8.74 0.47
CA LYS A 96 -23.54 8.50 1.86
C LYS A 96 -22.05 8.25 1.94
N ASP A 97 -21.46 8.58 3.07
CA ASP A 97 -20.09 8.19 3.35
C ASP A 97 -20.03 6.66 3.57
N GLY A 98 -19.25 5.98 2.74
CA GLY A 98 -18.99 4.54 2.85
C GLY A 98 -17.98 4.22 3.93
N TYR A 99 -17.30 5.25 4.48
CA TYR A 99 -16.22 5.10 5.45
C TYR A 99 -15.25 4.00 4.98
N ASN A 100 -14.70 3.24 5.85
CA ASN A 100 -13.78 2.14 5.51
C ASN A 100 -14.49 0.79 5.26
N LEU A 101 -15.65 0.77 4.62
CA LEU A 101 -16.46 -0.46 4.46
C LEU A 101 -15.68 -1.63 3.87
N VAL A 102 -14.94 -1.41 2.77
CA VAL A 102 -14.13 -2.46 2.13
C VAL A 102 -13.00 -2.91 3.06
N ASN A 103 -12.37 -2.01 3.80
CA ASN A 103 -11.34 -2.36 4.78
C ASN A 103 -11.90 -3.22 5.92
N TRP A 104 -13.10 -2.93 6.40
CA TRP A 104 -13.76 -3.76 7.42
C TRP A 104 -14.01 -5.19 6.93
N VAL A 105 -14.45 -5.35 5.68
CA VAL A 105 -14.61 -6.69 5.08
C VAL A 105 -13.26 -7.41 4.97
N LYS A 106 -12.19 -6.70 4.62
CA LYS A 106 -10.83 -7.24 4.45
C LYS A 106 -10.11 -7.57 5.77
N ILE A 107 -10.62 -7.15 6.94
CA ILE A 107 -9.99 -7.43 8.23
C ILE A 107 -9.86 -8.93 8.48
N ILE A 108 -10.90 -9.71 8.18
CA ILE A 108 -10.88 -11.17 8.34
C ILE A 108 -10.37 -11.78 7.03
N LYS A 109 -9.21 -12.45 7.13
CA LYS A 109 -8.54 -13.06 5.98
C LYS A 109 -9.00 -14.49 5.78
N SER A 110 -9.19 -14.88 4.53
CA SER A 110 -9.39 -16.27 4.12
C SER A 110 -8.12 -17.11 4.33
N PRO A 111 -8.19 -18.45 4.31
CA PRO A 111 -7.01 -19.31 4.37
C PRO A 111 -5.97 -19.01 3.29
N THR A 112 -6.39 -18.73 2.06
CA THR A 112 -5.50 -18.39 0.94
C THR A 112 -4.78 -17.06 1.18
N GLU A 113 -5.48 -16.04 1.68
CA GLU A 113 -4.88 -14.75 2.03
C GLU A 113 -3.84 -14.91 3.14
N ILE A 114 -4.13 -15.74 4.14
CA ILE A 114 -3.16 -16.06 5.22
C ILE A 114 -1.90 -16.73 4.66
N GLU A 115 -2.03 -17.61 3.67
CA GLU A 115 -0.85 -18.20 3.01
C GLU A 115 -0.01 -17.15 2.27
N PHE A 116 -0.64 -16.18 1.61
CA PHE A 116 0.09 -15.08 0.96
C PHE A 116 0.82 -14.21 1.99
N ILE A 117 0.18 -13.91 3.11
CA ILE A 117 0.81 -13.18 4.22
C ILE A 117 1.99 -13.95 4.81
N ARG A 118 1.89 -15.28 4.95
CA ARG A 118 3.00 -16.12 5.41
C ARG A 118 4.19 -16.08 4.44
N LYS A 119 3.95 -16.10 3.14
CA LYS A 119 5.00 -15.92 2.13
C LYS A 119 5.64 -14.54 2.20
N ALA A 120 4.84 -13.50 2.38
CA ALA A 120 5.33 -12.15 2.62
C ALA A 120 6.19 -12.06 3.90
N ALA A 121 5.83 -12.81 4.95
CA ALA A 121 6.62 -12.89 6.18
C ALA A 121 8.01 -13.48 5.96
N VAL A 122 8.14 -14.51 5.12
CA VAL A 122 9.47 -15.06 4.76
C VAL A 122 10.30 -14.04 4.00
N ILE A 123 9.68 -13.28 3.08
CA ILE A 123 10.37 -12.24 2.31
C ILE A 123 10.90 -11.14 3.24
N VAL A 124 10.10 -10.62 4.18
CA VAL A 124 10.57 -9.57 5.09
C VAL A 124 11.62 -10.11 6.06
N GLN A 125 11.53 -11.36 6.50
CA GLN A 125 12.56 -11.96 7.35
C GLN A 125 13.91 -12.02 6.61
N ASN A 126 13.93 -12.41 5.34
CA ASN A 126 15.14 -12.42 4.52
C ASN A 126 15.70 -11.00 4.36
N ALA A 127 14.86 -10.01 4.08
CA ALA A 127 15.28 -8.61 3.98
C ALA A 127 15.83 -8.06 5.30
N MET A 128 15.23 -8.44 6.43
CA MET A 128 15.70 -8.08 7.76
C MET A 128 17.07 -8.70 8.06
N ASN A 129 17.29 -9.98 7.70
CA ASN A 129 18.60 -10.62 7.85
C ASN A 129 19.67 -9.90 7.01
N VAL A 130 19.35 -9.54 5.77
CA VAL A 130 20.27 -8.76 4.92
C VAL A 130 20.61 -7.42 5.55
N ALA A 131 19.64 -6.73 6.15
CA ALA A 131 19.90 -5.48 6.88
C ALA A 131 20.85 -5.71 8.05
N TYR A 132 20.63 -6.73 8.88
CA TYR A 132 21.50 -7.07 10.00
C TYR A 132 22.93 -7.43 9.58
N ASP A 133 23.10 -8.17 8.49
CA ASP A 133 24.38 -8.59 7.99
C ASP A 133 25.21 -7.46 7.38
N MET A 134 24.52 -6.41 6.86
CA MET A 134 25.18 -5.31 6.16
C MET A 134 25.37 -4.04 6.99
N ILE A 135 24.54 -3.81 8.01
CA ILE A 135 24.64 -2.62 8.83
C ILE A 135 25.89 -2.71 9.71
N ASP A 136 26.88 -1.86 9.42
CA ASP A 136 28.10 -1.75 10.23
C ASP A 136 28.62 -0.30 10.18
N ILE A 137 29.50 0.04 11.14
CA ILE A 137 30.14 1.36 11.23
C ILE A 137 30.89 1.66 9.92
N GLY A 138 30.64 2.84 9.36
CA GLY A 138 31.26 3.27 8.11
C GLY A 138 30.55 2.81 6.83
N VAL A 139 29.57 1.92 6.91
CA VAL A 139 28.75 1.53 5.76
C VAL A 139 27.72 2.61 5.47
N ARG A 140 27.47 2.91 4.20
CA ARG A 140 26.46 3.90 3.79
C ARG A 140 25.06 3.34 3.95
N GLN A 141 24.15 4.15 4.51
CA GLN A 141 22.76 3.74 4.72
C GLN A 141 22.04 3.36 3.40
N CYS A 142 22.28 4.13 2.33
CA CYS A 142 21.67 3.86 1.02
C CYS A 142 22.13 2.54 0.39
N ASP A 143 23.35 2.06 0.67
CA ASP A 143 23.84 0.77 0.16
C ASP A 143 23.13 -0.39 0.86
N VAL A 144 22.89 -0.27 2.16
CA VAL A 144 22.06 -1.24 2.91
C VAL A 144 20.60 -1.21 2.41
N ALA A 145 20.04 -0.03 2.21
CA ALA A 145 18.68 0.09 1.69
C ALA A 145 18.52 -0.55 0.30
N ALA A 146 19.52 -0.40 -0.58
CA ALA A 146 19.52 -1.04 -1.89
C ALA A 146 19.55 -2.57 -1.78
N ALA A 147 20.32 -3.13 -0.85
CA ALA A 147 20.36 -4.57 -0.61
C ALA A 147 19.04 -5.09 0.00
N VAL A 148 18.43 -4.34 0.90
CA VAL A 148 17.10 -4.63 1.45
C VAL A 148 16.05 -4.68 0.34
N TYR A 149 16.02 -3.68 -0.55
CA TYR A 149 15.13 -3.70 -1.71
C TYR A 149 15.39 -4.90 -2.62
N HIS A 150 16.66 -5.21 -2.88
CA HIS A 150 17.01 -6.40 -3.64
C HIS A 150 16.42 -7.66 -3.01
N ALA A 151 16.58 -7.85 -1.69
CA ALA A 151 16.04 -9.01 -0.98
C ALA A 151 14.50 -9.05 -1.01
N GLN A 152 13.84 -7.89 -0.84
CA GLN A 152 12.38 -7.79 -0.93
C GLN A 152 11.85 -8.20 -2.31
N ILE A 153 12.48 -7.75 -3.39
CA ILE A 153 12.04 -8.06 -4.77
C ILE A 153 12.44 -9.48 -5.18
N SER A 154 13.64 -9.93 -4.85
CA SER A 154 14.11 -11.28 -5.16
C SER A 154 13.32 -12.36 -4.42
N GLY A 155 12.83 -12.06 -3.24
CA GLY A 155 12.02 -12.97 -2.44
C GLY A 155 12.78 -14.22 -1.97
N THR A 156 12.37 -15.37 -2.45
CA THR A 156 12.96 -16.70 -2.16
C THR A 156 13.38 -17.38 -3.46
N LYS A 157 13.92 -18.62 -3.36
CA LYS A 157 14.21 -19.44 -4.54
C LYS A 157 12.94 -19.95 -5.23
N GLU A 158 11.85 -20.08 -4.47
CA GLU A 158 10.58 -20.65 -4.94
C GLU A 158 9.62 -19.59 -5.47
N TYR A 159 9.71 -18.35 -4.98
CA TYR A 159 8.83 -17.24 -5.40
C TYR A 159 9.49 -15.89 -5.20
N GLY A 160 9.22 -14.97 -6.12
CA GLY A 160 9.64 -13.58 -6.02
C GLY A 160 8.75 -12.78 -5.07
N GLY A 161 9.29 -11.64 -4.62
CA GLY A 161 8.52 -10.61 -3.96
C GLY A 161 8.05 -9.54 -4.94
N GLU A 162 7.32 -8.58 -4.40
CA GLU A 162 6.84 -7.40 -5.12
C GLU A 162 7.26 -6.12 -4.37
N TYR A 163 7.14 -4.97 -5.01
CA TYR A 163 7.42 -3.70 -4.33
C TYR A 163 6.42 -3.47 -3.17
N SER A 164 6.93 -2.98 -2.05
CA SER A 164 6.13 -2.66 -0.88
C SER A 164 5.36 -1.34 -1.07
N ALA A 165 4.18 -1.24 -0.46
CA ALA A 165 3.39 -0.01 -0.43
C ALA A 165 4.11 1.14 0.31
N ILE A 166 5.00 0.81 1.25
CA ILE A 166 5.84 1.76 1.99
C ILE A 166 7.30 1.44 1.71
N ALA A 167 8.09 2.47 1.41
CA ALA A 167 9.54 2.33 1.32
C ALA A 167 10.11 1.81 2.65
N PRO A 168 11.24 1.10 2.66
CA PRO A 168 11.94 0.78 3.89
C PRO A 168 12.21 2.03 4.72
N LEU A 169 11.73 2.06 5.97
CA LEU A 169 12.02 3.13 6.90
C LEU A 169 13.23 2.69 7.73
N MET A 170 14.33 3.38 7.54
CA MET A 170 15.64 2.99 8.08
C MET A 170 16.41 4.19 8.64
N PRO A 171 15.80 5.00 9.54
CA PRO A 171 16.51 6.10 10.16
C PRO A 171 17.61 5.59 11.09
N ALA A 172 18.74 6.33 11.16
CA ALA A 172 19.86 6.07 12.05
C ALA A 172 20.21 7.29 12.90
N GLY A 173 20.84 7.06 14.05
CA GLY A 173 21.31 8.11 14.96
C GLY A 173 20.22 9.05 15.41
N ILE A 174 20.46 10.36 15.34
CA ILE A 174 19.49 11.39 15.79
C ILE A 174 18.16 11.33 14.99
N ARG A 175 18.19 10.82 13.77
CA ARG A 175 16.99 10.72 12.91
C ARG A 175 15.97 9.72 13.46
N THR A 176 16.37 8.81 14.35
CA THR A 176 15.45 7.88 15.03
C THR A 176 14.49 8.58 16.02
N SER A 177 14.75 9.86 16.34
CA SER A 177 13.82 10.68 17.13
C SER A 177 12.54 11.06 16.38
N THR A 178 12.53 10.86 15.06
CA THR A 178 11.38 11.14 14.18
C THR A 178 10.96 9.85 13.48
N PRO A 179 9.73 9.36 13.69
CA PRO A 179 9.25 8.17 13.02
C PRO A 179 9.11 8.42 11.51
N HIS A 180 9.11 7.33 10.74
CA HIS A 180 8.87 7.31 9.31
C HIS A 180 9.89 8.05 8.43
N LEU A 181 11.11 8.28 8.92
CA LEU A 181 12.22 8.69 8.07
C LEU A 181 12.82 7.47 7.37
N SER A 182 13.25 7.69 6.14
CA SER A 182 14.01 6.71 5.36
C SER A 182 15.53 6.86 5.65
N TRP A 183 16.33 6.12 4.91
CA TRP A 183 17.80 6.21 4.92
C TRP A 183 18.32 7.54 4.35
N THR A 184 19.61 7.78 4.52
CA THR A 184 20.36 8.83 3.84
C THR A 184 21.55 8.24 3.08
N ASP A 185 22.39 9.08 2.49
CA ASP A 185 23.69 8.70 1.92
C ASP A 185 24.85 8.80 2.92
N GLU A 186 24.56 9.15 4.18
CA GLU A 186 25.51 9.15 5.28
C GLU A 186 25.91 7.72 5.69
N THR A 187 27.03 7.60 6.40
CA THR A 187 27.47 6.32 6.96
C THR A 187 26.98 6.13 8.38
N TYR A 188 26.75 4.88 8.77
CA TYR A 188 26.45 4.52 10.16
C TYR A 188 27.65 4.83 11.07
N GLN A 189 27.39 5.27 12.30
CA GLN A 189 28.38 5.66 13.28
C GLN A 189 28.33 4.77 14.54
N ASP A 190 29.42 4.73 15.29
CA ASP A 190 29.46 4.07 16.60
C ASP A 190 28.45 4.72 17.57
N GLY A 191 27.65 3.91 18.23
CA GLY A 191 26.58 4.35 19.12
C GLY A 191 25.27 4.70 18.44
N ASP A 192 25.15 4.61 17.10
CA ASP A 192 23.89 4.85 16.41
C ASP A 192 22.82 3.83 16.82
N THR A 193 21.66 4.35 17.14
CA THR A 193 20.43 3.55 17.13
C THR A 193 19.92 3.51 15.69
N VAL A 194 19.54 2.34 15.22
CA VAL A 194 18.94 2.14 13.88
C VAL A 194 17.57 1.51 14.04
N ILE A 195 16.56 2.14 13.48
CA ILE A 195 15.22 1.55 13.37
C ILE A 195 15.10 0.94 11.97
N LEU A 196 14.58 -0.26 11.91
CA LEU A 196 14.27 -1.00 10.69
C LEU A 196 12.78 -1.29 10.68
N GLU A 197 12.04 -0.61 9.82
CA GLU A 197 10.63 -0.92 9.55
C GLU A 197 10.51 -1.32 8.08
N LEU A 198 10.41 -2.62 7.87
CA LEU A 198 10.42 -3.25 6.55
C LEU A 198 9.11 -3.99 6.31
N SER A 199 8.78 -4.23 5.05
CA SER A 199 7.65 -5.05 4.67
C SER A 199 8.01 -6.02 3.56
N GLY A 200 7.62 -7.27 3.70
CA GLY A 200 7.56 -8.21 2.58
C GLY A 200 6.23 -8.08 1.86
N ASN A 201 6.22 -8.32 0.56
CA ASN A 201 5.03 -8.29 -0.26
C ASN A 201 4.98 -9.51 -1.17
N TYR A 202 3.85 -10.22 -1.15
CA TYR A 202 3.55 -11.32 -2.04
C TYR A 202 2.09 -11.24 -2.50
N ARG A 203 1.87 -11.11 -3.81
CA ARG A 203 0.52 -10.95 -4.39
C ARG A 203 -0.28 -9.80 -3.76
N HIS A 204 0.41 -8.67 -3.51
CA HIS A 204 -0.12 -7.48 -2.83
C HIS A 204 -0.54 -7.67 -1.35
N TYR A 205 -0.24 -8.83 -0.76
CA TYR A 205 -0.38 -9.06 0.68
C TYR A 205 0.93 -8.75 1.39
N HIS A 206 0.85 -7.89 2.38
CA HIS A 206 2.02 -7.38 3.11
C HIS A 206 2.19 -8.05 4.47
N CYS A 207 3.44 -8.21 4.88
CA CYS A 207 3.80 -8.53 6.25
C CYS A 207 4.82 -7.51 6.74
N PRO A 208 4.43 -6.54 7.59
CA PRO A 208 5.37 -5.58 8.17
C PRO A 208 6.17 -6.22 9.31
N LEU A 209 7.40 -5.75 9.49
CA LEU A 209 8.29 -6.14 10.57
C LEU A 209 9.13 -4.95 11.00
N ALA A 210 9.04 -4.57 12.27
CA ALA A 210 9.85 -3.51 12.86
C ALA A 210 10.87 -4.07 13.84
N ARG A 211 12.10 -3.57 13.80
CA ARG A 211 13.19 -3.91 14.71
C ARG A 211 14.03 -2.68 15.00
N THR A 212 14.66 -2.69 16.17
CA THR A 212 15.63 -1.65 16.55
C THR A 212 16.94 -2.33 16.90
N MET A 213 18.04 -1.79 16.40
CA MET A 213 19.39 -2.23 16.76
C MET A 213 20.25 -1.03 17.16
N ILE A 214 21.36 -1.32 17.81
CA ILE A 214 22.34 -0.32 18.21
C ILE A 214 23.71 -0.79 17.74
N LEU A 215 24.42 0.11 17.10
CA LEU A 215 25.77 -0.14 16.61
C LEU A 215 26.81 0.16 17.71
N GLY A 216 27.76 -0.74 17.88
CA GLY A 216 28.87 -0.53 18.80
C GLY A 216 28.44 -0.31 20.25
N ASN A 217 28.85 0.79 20.86
CA ASN A 217 28.71 1.05 22.30
C ASN A 217 27.44 1.82 22.66
N ALA A 218 26.40 1.11 23.04
CA ALA A 218 25.19 1.72 23.57
C ALA A 218 25.44 2.41 24.93
N SER A 219 24.88 3.61 25.14
CA SER A 219 24.82 4.23 26.44
C SER A 219 23.96 3.44 27.43
N GLN A 220 24.20 3.54 28.73
CA GLN A 220 23.40 2.87 29.76
C GLN A 220 21.92 3.22 29.62
N LYS A 221 21.60 4.49 29.38
CA LYS A 221 20.23 4.96 29.17
C LYS A 221 19.52 4.22 28.03
N VAL A 222 20.22 3.98 26.93
CA VAL A 222 19.64 3.26 25.77
C VAL A 222 19.44 1.78 26.08
N ARG A 223 20.36 1.15 26.84
CA ARG A 223 20.20 -0.24 27.31
C ARG A 223 18.99 -0.38 28.22
N ASP A 224 18.81 0.54 29.17
CA ASP A 224 17.70 0.54 30.11
C ASP A 224 16.35 0.72 29.38
N LEU A 225 16.30 1.61 28.38
CA LEU A 225 15.13 1.77 27.51
C LEU A 225 14.81 0.50 26.74
N GLY A 226 15.81 -0.14 26.15
CA GLY A 226 15.64 -1.41 25.44
C GLY A 226 15.11 -2.52 26.35
N ALA A 227 15.63 -2.63 27.56
CA ALA A 227 15.13 -3.60 28.56
C ALA A 227 13.67 -3.32 28.92
N THR A 228 13.32 -2.07 29.22
CA THR A 228 11.93 -1.67 29.54
C THR A 228 10.95 -1.98 28.42
N VAL A 229 11.32 -1.70 27.17
CA VAL A 229 10.48 -2.01 26.00
C VAL A 229 10.31 -3.52 25.85
N SER A 230 11.38 -4.30 26.05
CA SER A 230 11.33 -5.76 25.96
C SER A 230 10.47 -6.42 27.05
N GLU A 231 10.40 -5.81 28.25
CA GLU A 231 9.51 -6.25 29.31
C GLU A 231 8.03 -5.95 29.03
N GLY A 232 7.76 -4.93 28.23
CA GLY A 232 6.40 -4.51 27.87
C GLY A 232 5.79 -5.27 26.68
N LEU A 233 6.57 -6.05 25.94
CA LEU A 233 6.15 -6.88 24.80
C LEU A 233 5.82 -8.30 25.22
#